data_1e33fa7ee47ac8a5643d8552788f76f4
#
_entry.id   1e33fa7ee47ac8a5643d8552788f76f4
#
_cell.length_a   1.000
_cell.length_b   1.000
_cell.length_c   1.000
_cell.angle_alpha   90.00
_cell.angle_beta   90.00
_cell.angle_gamma   90.00
#
_symmetry.space_group_name_H-M   'P 1'
#
loop_
_entity.id
_entity.type
_entity.pdbx_description
1 polymer ?
#
loop_
_entity_poly.entity_id
_entity_poly.type
_entity_poly.pdbx_seq_one_letter_code
_entity_poly.pdbx_strand_id
1 'polypeptide(L)'
;NIDQSSQFLSALLMVAPVCLGKLEIELTGHRNARSYVEMTQQMMMQFGHPGVRMLSESVYQVQKHSYKAQVYQVEPDVSAACYFYAMAAITGGEAMVYHMRKDSLQGDMRFLKILEQMGCTGRWELRNTDQESDFILQGPEGGRLKGITADFSDFSDQALTMAAIAPYADSPVRIDGIGHIRGQESDRVTVICTELKRIGIDCKEEKNSVTIYPGVPKDSVIHTYDDHRVAMAFAVTGLRMEHLEIEDPMCCKKTFPEYFEKLDAICH
;
A
#
# COMPACT_ATOMS: atom_id res chain seq x y z
N ASN A 1 -22.04 2.38 -8.34
CA ASN A 1 -21.72 2.13 -6.94
C ASN A 1 -20.22 1.94 -6.80
N ILE A 2 -19.57 2.66 -5.85
CA ILE A 2 -18.11 2.61 -5.60
C ILE A 2 -17.73 1.83 -4.35
N ASP A 3 -18.67 1.24 -3.63
CA ASP A 3 -18.37 0.49 -2.40
C ASP A 3 -17.48 -0.73 -2.66
N GLN A 4 -17.58 -1.32 -3.86
CA GLN A 4 -16.76 -2.48 -4.23
C GLN A 4 -15.37 -2.08 -4.73
N SER A 5 -15.30 -1.11 -5.65
CA SER A 5 -14.03 -0.65 -6.23
C SER A 5 -14.15 0.72 -6.89
N SER A 6 -13.14 1.56 -6.69
CA SER A 6 -12.97 2.83 -7.43
C SER A 6 -12.38 2.63 -8.83
N GLN A 7 -11.87 1.45 -9.16
CA GLN A 7 -11.26 1.17 -10.46
C GLN A 7 -12.25 1.33 -11.62
N PHE A 8 -13.53 1.00 -11.40
CA PHE A 8 -14.57 1.22 -12.39
C PHE A 8 -14.76 2.71 -12.73
N LEU A 9 -14.69 3.58 -11.72
CA LEU A 9 -14.74 5.01 -11.94
C LEU A 9 -13.52 5.49 -12.74
N SER A 10 -12.31 5.10 -12.34
CA SER A 10 -11.08 5.44 -13.07
C SER A 10 -11.14 5.01 -14.54
N ALA A 11 -11.61 3.79 -14.81
CA ALA A 11 -11.77 3.29 -16.17
C ALA A 11 -12.75 4.15 -16.99
N LEU A 12 -13.90 4.50 -16.42
CA LEU A 12 -14.89 5.36 -17.10
C LEU A 12 -14.35 6.77 -17.36
N LEU A 13 -13.64 7.36 -16.39
CA LEU A 13 -13.03 8.69 -16.55
C LEU A 13 -12.02 8.71 -17.71
N MET A 14 -11.16 7.70 -17.81
CA MET A 14 -10.14 7.63 -18.85
C MET A 14 -10.71 7.38 -20.25
N VAL A 15 -11.79 6.59 -20.37
CA VAL A 15 -12.36 6.20 -21.67
C VAL A 15 -13.37 7.24 -22.18
N ALA A 16 -14.11 7.89 -21.29
CA ALA A 16 -15.17 8.83 -21.67
C ALA A 16 -14.72 9.93 -22.65
N PRO A 17 -13.54 10.56 -22.50
CA PRO A 17 -13.10 11.62 -23.42
C PRO A 17 -13.05 11.21 -24.89
N VAL A 18 -12.70 9.96 -25.16
CA VAL A 18 -12.48 9.47 -26.53
C VAL A 18 -13.69 8.76 -27.12
N CYS A 19 -14.53 8.15 -26.28
CA CYS A 19 -15.60 7.27 -26.74
C CYS A 19 -17.00 7.91 -26.71
N LEU A 20 -17.29 8.79 -25.72
CA LEU A 20 -18.66 9.12 -25.35
C LEU A 20 -19.04 10.59 -25.52
N GLY A 21 -18.13 11.47 -25.91
CA GLY A 21 -18.42 12.90 -26.01
C GLY A 21 -18.46 13.57 -24.63
N LYS A 22 -19.64 13.81 -24.08
CA LYS A 22 -19.86 14.30 -22.71
C LYS A 22 -20.45 13.17 -21.88
N LEU A 23 -19.85 12.87 -20.74
CA LEU A 23 -20.36 11.90 -19.78
C LEU A 23 -20.51 12.55 -18.41
N GLU A 24 -21.66 12.33 -17.78
CA GLU A 24 -21.90 12.62 -16.37
C GLU A 24 -21.98 11.30 -15.60
N ILE A 25 -21.21 11.20 -14.54
CA ILE A 25 -21.10 9.99 -13.72
C ILE A 25 -21.56 10.36 -12.32
N GLU A 26 -22.68 9.79 -11.88
CA GLU A 26 -23.15 9.91 -10.51
C GLU A 26 -22.67 8.71 -9.69
N LEU A 27 -21.98 9.00 -8.59
CA LEU A 27 -21.51 7.98 -7.67
C LEU A 27 -22.57 7.64 -6.63
N THR A 28 -22.74 6.37 -6.38
CA THR A 28 -23.53 5.83 -5.27
C THR A 28 -22.64 5.00 -4.37
N GLY A 29 -22.96 4.93 -3.08
CA GLY A 29 -22.16 4.24 -2.06
C GLY A 29 -21.48 5.21 -1.09
N HIS A 30 -20.71 4.66 -0.16
CA HIS A 30 -20.11 5.41 0.95
C HIS A 30 -18.58 5.42 0.95
N ARG A 31 -17.95 4.70 0.01
CA ARG A 31 -16.49 4.60 -0.05
C ARG A 31 -15.86 5.90 -0.54
N ASN A 32 -14.91 6.40 0.22
CA ASN A 32 -14.09 7.51 -0.21
C ASN A 32 -12.85 6.98 -0.96
N ALA A 33 -12.89 7.08 -2.29
CA ALA A 33 -11.80 6.61 -3.16
C ALA A 33 -11.00 7.78 -3.78
N ARG A 34 -10.88 8.89 -3.06
CA ARG A 34 -10.34 10.16 -3.61
C ARG A 34 -8.95 10.02 -4.20
N SER A 35 -8.02 9.33 -3.52
CA SER A 35 -6.63 9.22 -3.98
C SER A 35 -6.50 8.61 -5.38
N TYR A 36 -7.19 7.51 -5.66
CA TYR A 36 -7.16 6.88 -6.99
C TYR A 36 -7.84 7.72 -8.06
N VAL A 37 -8.92 8.44 -7.71
CA VAL A 37 -9.61 9.34 -8.64
C VAL A 37 -8.75 10.56 -8.96
N GLU A 38 -8.12 11.15 -7.95
CA GLU A 38 -7.18 12.27 -8.11
C GLU A 38 -5.97 11.87 -8.97
N MET A 39 -5.37 10.71 -8.71
CA MET A 39 -4.28 10.17 -9.53
C MET A 39 -4.72 9.98 -10.98
N THR A 40 -5.91 9.43 -11.21
CA THR A 40 -6.47 9.26 -12.57
C THR A 40 -6.67 10.60 -13.27
N GLN A 41 -7.23 11.59 -12.58
CA GLN A 41 -7.44 12.94 -13.15
C GLN A 41 -6.12 13.62 -13.48
N GLN A 42 -5.13 13.55 -12.60
CA GLN A 42 -3.80 14.12 -12.84
C GLN A 42 -3.11 13.46 -14.03
N MET A 43 -3.21 12.13 -14.15
CA MET A 43 -2.70 11.40 -15.31
C MET A 43 -3.38 11.87 -16.60
N MET A 44 -4.72 11.99 -16.61
CA MET A 44 -5.47 12.52 -17.76
C MET A 44 -4.98 13.92 -18.14
N MET A 45 -4.75 14.81 -17.17
CA MET A 45 -4.25 16.17 -17.40
C MET A 45 -2.83 16.17 -17.96
N GLN A 46 -1.94 15.32 -17.49
CA GLN A 46 -0.60 15.17 -18.03
C GLN A 46 -0.63 14.73 -19.50
N PHE A 47 -1.63 13.93 -19.89
CA PHE A 47 -1.84 13.55 -21.29
C PHE A 47 -2.71 14.56 -22.08
N GLY A 48 -2.85 15.78 -21.55
CA GLY A 48 -3.44 16.92 -22.25
C GLY A 48 -4.95 17.07 -22.14
N HIS A 49 -5.62 16.25 -21.31
CA HIS A 49 -7.05 16.45 -21.01
C HIS A 49 -7.23 17.68 -20.08
N PRO A 50 -8.25 18.52 -20.26
CA PRO A 50 -8.45 19.74 -19.45
C PRO A 50 -8.85 19.46 -17.98
N GLY A 51 -9.01 18.22 -17.61
CA GLY A 51 -9.45 17.79 -16.28
C GLY A 51 -10.92 17.32 -16.27
N VAL A 52 -11.29 16.76 -15.13
CA VAL A 52 -12.66 16.31 -14.86
C VAL A 52 -13.34 17.34 -13.96
N ARG A 53 -14.53 17.75 -14.29
CA ARG A 53 -15.31 18.72 -13.52
C ARG A 53 -16.14 18.00 -12.47
N MET A 54 -15.99 18.34 -11.21
CA MET A 54 -16.92 17.94 -10.16
C MET A 54 -18.10 18.90 -10.16
N LEU A 55 -19.31 18.38 -10.39
CA LEU A 55 -20.56 19.14 -10.32
C LEU A 55 -21.12 19.13 -8.89
N SER A 56 -20.84 18.06 -8.14
CA SER A 56 -21.11 17.90 -6.71
C SER A 56 -20.11 16.91 -6.12
N GLU A 57 -20.20 16.62 -4.84
CA GLU A 57 -19.34 15.61 -4.17
C GLU A 57 -19.46 14.21 -4.79
N SER A 58 -20.59 13.91 -5.42
CA SER A 58 -20.88 12.61 -6.02
C SER A 58 -20.99 12.62 -7.55
N VAL A 59 -20.93 13.77 -8.22
CA VAL A 59 -21.14 13.86 -9.67
C VAL A 59 -19.92 14.41 -10.39
N TYR A 60 -19.38 13.58 -11.28
CA TYR A 60 -18.26 13.91 -12.15
C TYR A 60 -18.74 14.14 -13.57
N GLN A 61 -18.23 15.16 -14.21
CA GLN A 61 -18.49 15.46 -15.62
C GLN A 61 -17.18 15.40 -16.40
N VAL A 62 -17.16 14.56 -17.44
CA VAL A 62 -16.02 14.42 -18.36
C VAL A 62 -16.45 14.93 -19.73
N GLN A 63 -15.60 15.75 -20.36
CA GLN A 63 -15.87 16.28 -21.71
C GLN A 63 -15.06 15.52 -22.75
N LYS A 64 -15.54 15.51 -23.98
CA LYS A 64 -14.81 14.97 -25.12
C LYS A 64 -13.48 15.72 -25.29
N HIS A 65 -12.39 14.99 -25.33
CA HIS A 65 -11.07 15.52 -25.59
C HIS A 65 -10.14 14.43 -26.12
N SER A 66 -9.21 14.78 -26.98
CA SER A 66 -8.19 13.84 -27.44
C SER A 66 -6.96 13.91 -26.54
N TYR A 67 -6.46 12.75 -26.12
CA TYR A 67 -5.19 12.67 -25.43
C TYR A 67 -4.02 12.99 -26.37
N LYS A 68 -2.95 13.55 -25.83
CA LYS A 68 -1.71 13.86 -26.55
C LYS A 68 -0.69 12.75 -26.30
N ALA A 69 -0.15 12.21 -27.39
CA ALA A 69 0.97 11.27 -27.29
C ALA A 69 2.20 11.96 -26.71
N GLN A 70 2.89 11.31 -25.78
CA GLN A 70 4.12 11.79 -25.17
C GLN A 70 4.95 10.63 -24.62
N VAL A 71 6.23 10.89 -24.36
CA VAL A 71 7.07 10.00 -23.56
C VAL A 71 6.72 10.24 -22.09
N TYR A 72 6.44 9.18 -21.37
CA TYR A 72 6.05 9.25 -19.96
C TYR A 72 6.85 8.26 -19.13
N GLN A 73 7.50 8.76 -18.08
CA GLN A 73 8.16 7.92 -17.09
C GLN A 73 7.15 7.47 -16.04
N VAL A 74 6.88 6.17 -16.02
CA VAL A 74 6.00 5.59 -14.98
C VAL A 74 6.74 5.59 -13.64
N GLU A 75 6.04 6.01 -12.58
CA GLU A 75 6.56 5.93 -11.22
C GLU A 75 6.71 4.48 -10.75
N PRO A 76 7.64 4.20 -9.82
CA PRO A 76 7.64 2.95 -9.07
C PRO A 76 6.31 2.72 -8.35
N ASP A 77 5.92 1.47 -8.23
CA ASP A 77 4.79 1.09 -7.39
C ASP A 77 5.18 1.27 -5.90
N VAL A 78 4.61 2.28 -5.25
CA VAL A 78 4.87 2.58 -3.84
C VAL A 78 4.34 1.47 -2.94
N SER A 79 3.26 0.77 -3.32
CA SER A 79 2.78 -0.39 -2.56
C SER A 79 3.86 -1.48 -2.47
N ALA A 80 4.53 -1.77 -3.59
CA ALA A 80 5.63 -2.72 -3.61
C ALA A 80 6.86 -2.21 -2.84
N ALA A 81 7.18 -0.92 -2.96
CA ALA A 81 8.28 -0.29 -2.22
C ALA A 81 8.10 -0.40 -0.69
N CYS A 82 6.87 -0.32 -0.20
CA CYS A 82 6.56 -0.38 1.23
C CYS A 82 7.04 -1.67 1.91
N TYR A 83 7.09 -2.80 1.22
CA TYR A 83 7.63 -4.04 1.79
C TYR A 83 9.12 -3.89 2.13
N PHE A 84 9.91 -3.29 1.24
CA PHE A 84 11.35 -3.09 1.47
C PHE A 84 11.60 -2.07 2.57
N TYR A 85 10.81 -1.02 2.66
CA TYR A 85 10.87 -0.07 3.77
C TYR A 85 10.47 -0.71 5.11
N ALA A 86 9.49 -1.60 5.09
CA ALA A 86 9.10 -2.38 6.26
C ALA A 86 10.23 -3.35 6.70
N MET A 87 10.96 -3.95 5.74
CA MET A 87 12.15 -4.75 6.04
C MET A 87 13.22 -3.93 6.77
N ALA A 88 13.57 -2.75 6.24
CA ALA A 88 14.51 -1.84 6.90
C ALA A 88 14.04 -1.44 8.30
N ALA A 89 12.75 -1.14 8.45
CA ALA A 89 12.16 -0.71 9.70
C ALA A 89 12.34 -1.73 10.82
N ILE A 90 12.10 -3.02 10.56
CA ILE A 90 12.21 -4.06 11.60
C ILE A 90 13.61 -4.61 11.79
N THR A 91 14.50 -4.47 10.82
CA THR A 91 15.89 -4.95 10.93
C THR A 91 16.84 -3.88 11.45
N GLY A 92 16.44 -2.60 11.46
CA GLY A 92 17.34 -1.48 11.73
C GLY A 92 18.29 -1.18 10.58
N GLY A 93 18.05 -1.80 9.42
CA GLY A 93 18.80 -1.60 8.19
C GLY A 93 18.35 -0.38 7.39
N GLU A 94 18.83 -0.27 6.17
CA GLU A 94 18.49 0.79 5.23
C GLU A 94 17.89 0.20 3.96
N ALA A 95 16.84 0.82 3.45
CA ALA A 95 16.26 0.49 2.14
C ALA A 95 16.18 1.73 1.27
N MET A 96 16.62 1.61 0.02
CA MET A 96 16.57 2.65 -0.99
C MET A 96 15.74 2.17 -2.18
N VAL A 97 14.76 2.97 -2.58
CA VAL A 97 13.98 2.74 -3.81
C VAL A 97 14.24 3.88 -4.78
N TYR A 98 14.65 3.52 -5.98
CA TYR A 98 15.02 4.43 -7.04
C TYR A 98 13.80 5.05 -7.72
N HIS A 99 13.98 6.27 -8.27
CA HIS A 99 13.00 6.98 -9.09
C HIS A 99 11.66 7.27 -8.38
N MET A 100 11.68 7.33 -7.04
CA MET A 100 10.54 7.77 -6.26
C MET A 100 10.27 9.26 -6.50
N ARG A 101 9.00 9.66 -6.46
CA ARG A 101 8.61 11.06 -6.64
C ARG A 101 8.10 11.63 -5.33
N LYS A 102 8.60 12.82 -4.95
CA LYS A 102 8.14 13.55 -3.75
C LYS A 102 6.69 14.01 -3.87
N ASP A 103 6.25 14.29 -5.09
CA ASP A 103 4.90 14.72 -5.43
C ASP A 103 4.00 13.56 -5.89
N SER A 104 4.39 12.32 -5.64
CA SER A 104 3.59 11.15 -5.96
C SER A 104 2.20 11.22 -5.34
N LEU A 105 1.20 10.92 -6.13
CA LEU A 105 -0.20 10.88 -5.71
C LEU A 105 -0.62 9.50 -5.19
N GLN A 106 0.29 8.53 -5.19
CA GLN A 106 0.01 7.19 -4.66
C GLN A 106 -0.26 7.30 -3.16
N GLY A 107 -1.42 6.81 -2.72
CA GLY A 107 -1.86 6.91 -1.31
C GLY A 107 -0.88 6.27 -0.33
N ASP A 108 -0.18 5.24 -0.78
CA ASP A 108 0.80 4.46 -0.01
C ASP A 108 2.03 5.28 0.43
N MET A 109 2.28 6.45 -0.17
CA MET A 109 3.28 7.41 0.34
C MET A 109 3.05 7.79 1.80
N ARG A 110 1.81 7.68 2.30
CA ARG A 110 1.48 7.93 3.70
C ARG A 110 2.10 6.90 4.63
N PHE A 111 2.31 5.67 4.16
CA PHE A 111 2.96 4.62 4.94
C PHE A 111 4.38 5.01 5.36
N LEU A 112 5.12 5.72 4.50
CA LEU A 112 6.46 6.23 4.84
C LEU A 112 6.42 7.17 6.04
N LYS A 113 5.41 8.05 6.09
CA LYS A 113 5.22 8.97 7.24
C LYS A 113 4.84 8.22 8.52
N ILE A 114 4.10 7.11 8.40
CA ILE A 114 3.79 6.25 9.54
C ILE A 114 5.08 5.60 10.06
N LEU A 115 5.92 5.07 9.19
CA LEU A 115 7.22 4.51 9.59
C LEU A 115 8.12 5.54 10.27
N GLU A 116 8.13 6.79 9.80
CA GLU A 116 8.85 7.89 10.47
C GLU A 116 8.32 8.15 11.89
N GLN A 117 6.99 8.17 12.09
CA GLN A 117 6.38 8.29 13.41
C GLN A 117 6.72 7.10 14.33
N MET A 118 6.90 5.92 13.74
CA MET A 118 7.33 4.72 14.46
C MET A 118 8.83 4.67 14.77
N GLY A 119 9.59 5.70 14.37
CA GLY A 119 11.00 5.87 14.73
C GLY A 119 12.00 5.66 13.59
N CYS A 120 11.54 5.40 12.37
CA CYS A 120 12.41 5.36 11.20
C CYS A 120 12.83 6.79 10.78
N THR A 121 13.88 6.90 9.99
CA THR A 121 14.36 8.16 9.41
C THR A 121 14.30 8.08 7.90
N GLY A 122 13.48 8.92 7.28
CA GLY A 122 13.38 9.03 5.82
C GLY A 122 14.24 10.18 5.28
N ARG A 123 14.87 9.98 4.13
CA ARG A 123 15.58 11.03 3.41
C ARG A 123 15.43 10.88 1.90
N TRP A 124 15.47 12.00 1.22
CA TRP A 124 15.44 12.07 -0.24
C TRP A 124 16.83 12.37 -0.79
N GLU A 125 17.27 11.58 -1.74
CA GLU A 125 18.46 11.87 -2.54
C GLU A 125 18.01 12.32 -3.93
N LEU A 126 18.40 13.56 -4.29
CA LEU A 126 18.10 14.12 -5.60
C LEU A 126 19.04 13.51 -6.65
N ARG A 127 18.46 13.05 -7.75
CA ARG A 127 19.19 12.72 -8.97
C ARG A 127 19.30 13.97 -9.85
N ASN A 128 19.81 13.81 -11.04
CA ASN A 128 20.17 14.90 -11.97
C ASN A 128 19.00 15.83 -12.38
N THR A 129 17.77 15.53 -12.02
CA THR A 129 16.60 16.38 -12.25
C THR A 129 15.74 16.46 -11.00
N ASP A 130 15.04 17.61 -10.79
CA ASP A 130 14.15 17.83 -9.65
C ASP A 130 12.94 16.86 -9.57
N GLN A 131 12.69 16.11 -10.66
CA GLN A 131 11.60 15.14 -10.75
C GLN A 131 12.02 13.70 -10.45
N GLU A 132 13.34 13.42 -10.45
CA GLU A 132 13.87 12.10 -10.15
C GLU A 132 14.62 12.14 -8.82
N SER A 133 14.11 11.42 -7.86
CA SER A 133 14.73 11.29 -6.55
C SER A 133 14.63 9.85 -6.09
N ASP A 134 15.56 9.47 -5.24
CA ASP A 134 15.50 8.19 -4.54
C ASP A 134 15.00 8.46 -3.12
N PHE A 135 14.17 7.58 -2.60
CA PHE A 135 13.80 7.66 -1.19
C PHE A 135 14.50 6.56 -0.42
N ILE A 136 15.14 6.97 0.65
CA ILE A 136 15.89 6.11 1.55
C ILE A 136 15.24 6.15 2.91
N LEU A 137 14.96 4.96 3.47
CA LEU A 137 14.45 4.82 4.82
C LEU A 137 15.44 4.00 5.65
N GLN A 138 15.86 4.59 6.77
CA GLN A 138 16.67 3.93 7.79
C GLN A 138 15.75 3.48 8.92
N GLY A 139 15.79 2.20 9.28
CA GLY A 139 15.13 1.66 10.47
C GLY A 139 15.75 2.15 11.77
N PRO A 140 15.00 2.15 12.89
CA PRO A 140 15.58 2.47 14.19
C PRO A 140 16.57 1.41 14.64
N GLU A 141 17.50 1.77 15.52
CA GLU A 141 18.51 0.85 16.07
C GLU A 141 17.85 -0.40 16.65
N GLY A 142 18.35 -1.56 16.23
CA GLY A 142 17.80 -2.87 16.62
C GLY A 142 16.41 -3.17 16.07
N GLY A 143 15.88 -2.34 15.16
CA GLY A 143 14.57 -2.53 14.53
C GLY A 143 13.40 -2.47 15.52
N ARG A 144 13.54 -1.72 16.62
CA ARG A 144 12.48 -1.55 17.61
C ARG A 144 11.61 -0.34 17.27
N LEU A 145 10.42 -0.62 16.80
CA LEU A 145 9.45 0.39 16.40
C LEU A 145 8.70 0.96 17.61
N LYS A 146 8.14 2.16 17.47
CA LYS A 146 7.16 2.72 18.40
C LYS A 146 5.76 2.26 18.02
N GLY A 147 4.90 1.97 19.01
CA GLY A 147 3.50 1.72 18.74
C GLY A 147 2.78 2.97 18.24
N ILE A 148 1.71 2.77 17.48
CA ILE A 148 0.96 3.87 16.86
C ILE A 148 -0.52 3.50 16.69
N THR A 149 -1.37 4.51 16.67
CA THR A 149 -2.75 4.41 16.16
C THR A 149 -2.85 5.25 14.90
N ALA A 150 -3.24 4.62 13.78
CA ALA A 150 -3.31 5.31 12.50
C ALA A 150 -4.50 4.84 11.65
N ASP A 151 -5.06 5.77 10.87
CA ASP A 151 -6.14 5.50 9.92
C ASP A 151 -5.55 5.13 8.54
N PHE A 152 -5.91 3.95 8.07
CA PHE A 152 -5.46 3.37 6.81
C PHE A 152 -6.52 3.43 5.70
N SER A 153 -7.62 4.16 5.89
CA SER A 153 -8.74 4.20 4.94
C SER A 153 -8.34 4.59 3.51
N ASP A 154 -7.35 5.46 3.35
CA ASP A 154 -6.89 5.96 2.05
C ASP A 154 -5.71 5.17 1.44
N PHE A 155 -5.07 4.28 2.21
CA PHE A 155 -3.95 3.42 1.77
C PHE A 155 -4.01 2.05 2.43
N SER A 156 -5.19 1.49 2.47
CA SER A 156 -5.53 0.27 3.19
C SER A 156 -4.80 -0.99 2.71
N ASP A 157 -4.20 -0.95 1.55
CA ASP A 157 -3.33 -2.02 1.04
C ASP A 157 -2.10 -2.25 1.93
N GLN A 158 -1.67 -1.22 2.67
CA GLN A 158 -0.56 -1.32 3.63
C GLN A 158 -0.97 -1.83 5.01
N ALA A 159 -2.25 -2.13 5.24
CA ALA A 159 -2.70 -2.68 6.52
C ALA A 159 -2.03 -4.04 6.83
N LEU A 160 -1.86 -4.89 5.82
CA LEU A 160 -1.15 -6.17 5.95
C LEU A 160 0.34 -5.96 6.25
N THR A 161 0.99 -5.03 5.55
CA THR A 161 2.41 -4.69 5.79
C THR A 161 2.61 -4.14 7.20
N MET A 162 1.71 -3.25 7.66
CA MET A 162 1.74 -2.73 9.03
C MET A 162 1.53 -3.85 10.04
N ALA A 163 0.57 -4.74 9.80
CA ALA A 163 0.30 -5.86 10.69
C ALA A 163 1.50 -6.80 10.84
N ALA A 164 2.23 -7.04 9.76
CA ALA A 164 3.42 -7.89 9.73
C ALA A 164 4.60 -7.34 10.56
N ILE A 165 4.73 -6.02 10.66
CA ILE A 165 5.80 -5.36 11.43
C ILE A 165 5.38 -4.95 12.84
N ALA A 166 4.09 -4.89 13.12
CA ALA A 166 3.53 -4.48 14.42
C ALA A 166 4.06 -5.27 15.62
N PRO A 167 4.35 -6.59 15.54
CA PRO A 167 4.92 -7.36 16.66
C PRO A 167 6.23 -6.79 17.20
N TYR A 168 6.99 -6.07 16.38
CA TYR A 168 8.29 -5.49 16.74
C TYR A 168 8.21 -4.08 17.32
N ALA A 169 7.01 -3.58 17.58
CA ALA A 169 6.81 -2.31 18.27
C ALA A 169 7.00 -2.44 19.79
N ASP A 170 7.23 -1.32 20.48
CA ASP A 170 7.37 -1.25 21.94
C ASP A 170 6.03 -1.17 22.68
N SER A 171 4.97 -0.87 21.96
CA SER A 171 3.60 -0.72 22.49
C SER A 171 2.58 -1.07 21.38
N PRO A 172 1.29 -1.22 21.69
CA PRO A 172 0.30 -1.67 20.72
C PRO A 172 0.23 -0.81 19.47
N VAL A 173 0.04 -1.47 18.32
CA VAL A 173 -0.24 -0.84 17.03
C VAL A 173 -1.71 -1.03 16.71
N ARG A 174 -2.42 0.09 16.47
CA ARG A 174 -3.81 0.06 16.05
C ARG A 174 -3.96 0.58 14.63
N ILE A 175 -4.60 -0.22 13.79
CA ILE A 175 -4.90 0.06 12.39
C ILE A 175 -6.39 0.31 12.28
N ASP A 176 -6.79 1.55 12.02
CA ASP A 176 -8.18 1.97 11.84
C ASP A 176 -8.54 2.13 10.35
N GLY A 177 -9.83 2.23 10.04
CA GLY A 177 -10.33 2.56 8.69
C GLY A 177 -10.30 1.40 7.69
N ILE A 178 -10.12 0.15 8.13
CA ILE A 178 -9.86 -1.00 7.26
C ILE A 178 -11.05 -1.96 7.05
N GLY A 179 -12.26 -1.62 7.50
CA GLY A 179 -13.42 -2.53 7.39
C GLY A 179 -13.76 -2.94 5.95
N HIS A 180 -13.46 -2.09 4.97
CA HIS A 180 -13.72 -2.34 3.55
C HIS A 180 -12.80 -3.40 2.92
N ILE A 181 -11.61 -3.68 3.52
CA ILE A 181 -10.70 -4.70 2.98
C ILE A 181 -11.16 -6.14 3.26
N ARG A 182 -12.26 -6.31 3.99
CA ARG A 182 -12.90 -7.63 4.15
C ARG A 182 -13.48 -8.20 2.85
N GLY A 183 -13.76 -7.36 1.88
CA GLY A 183 -14.34 -7.73 0.59
C GLY A 183 -13.33 -7.70 -0.57
N GLN A 184 -12.03 -7.71 -0.29
CA GLN A 184 -10.97 -7.75 -1.31
C GLN A 184 -10.62 -9.19 -1.71
N GLU A 185 -9.37 -9.49 -2.06
CA GLU A 185 -8.91 -10.82 -2.47
C GLU A 185 -9.21 -11.88 -1.38
N SER A 186 -9.09 -11.48 -0.13
CA SER A 186 -9.47 -12.25 1.06
C SER A 186 -10.21 -11.35 2.06
N ASP A 187 -10.80 -11.89 3.13
CA ASP A 187 -11.16 -11.07 4.30
C ASP A 187 -9.87 -10.70 5.05
N ARG A 188 -9.18 -9.67 4.54
CA ARG A 188 -7.86 -9.27 5.03
C ARG A 188 -7.84 -8.93 6.52
N VAL A 189 -8.92 -8.42 7.09
CA VAL A 189 -9.00 -8.11 8.54
C VAL A 189 -8.96 -9.39 9.36
N THR A 190 -9.76 -10.39 8.97
CA THR A 190 -9.76 -11.71 9.62
C THR A 190 -8.43 -12.44 9.38
N VAL A 191 -7.87 -12.35 8.17
CA VAL A 191 -6.59 -12.96 7.82
C VAL A 191 -5.46 -12.38 8.66
N ILE A 192 -5.37 -11.07 8.83
CA ILE A 192 -4.39 -10.41 9.73
C ILE A 192 -4.41 -11.07 11.10
N CYS A 193 -5.59 -11.14 11.72
CA CYS A 193 -5.69 -11.70 13.07
C CYS A 193 -5.42 -13.21 13.13
N THR A 194 -5.80 -13.94 12.09
CA THR A 194 -5.58 -15.38 12.03
C THR A 194 -4.09 -15.70 11.92
N GLU A 195 -3.39 -15.06 11.01
CA GLU A 195 -1.97 -15.34 10.78
C GLU A 195 -1.09 -14.79 11.90
N LEU A 196 -1.41 -13.63 12.49
CA LEU A 196 -0.73 -13.15 13.69
C LEU A 196 -0.85 -14.11 14.87
N LYS A 197 -2.04 -14.64 15.14
CA LYS A 197 -2.24 -15.66 16.18
C LYS A 197 -1.50 -16.95 15.87
N ARG A 198 -1.41 -17.34 14.61
CA ARG A 198 -0.67 -18.53 14.17
C ARG A 198 0.82 -18.43 14.53
N ILE A 199 1.42 -17.26 14.38
CA ILE A 199 2.81 -16.99 14.82
C ILE A 199 2.90 -16.58 16.30
N GLY A 200 1.84 -16.75 17.09
CA GLY A 200 1.83 -16.53 18.53
C GLY A 200 1.72 -15.05 18.96
N ILE A 201 1.24 -14.18 18.11
CA ILE A 201 1.05 -12.75 18.39
C ILE A 201 -0.41 -12.47 18.75
N ASP A 202 -0.62 -11.79 19.88
CA ASP A 202 -1.95 -11.38 20.31
C ASP A 202 -2.45 -10.20 19.47
N CYS A 203 -3.71 -10.30 19.06
CA CYS A 203 -4.40 -9.23 18.37
C CYS A 203 -5.90 -9.21 18.68
N LYS A 204 -6.49 -8.04 18.60
CA LYS A 204 -7.92 -7.81 18.75
C LYS A 204 -8.51 -7.33 17.43
N GLU A 205 -9.39 -8.14 16.86
CA GLU A 205 -10.17 -7.80 15.68
C GLU A 205 -11.42 -6.98 16.08
N GLU A 206 -11.71 -5.94 15.32
CA GLU A 206 -12.95 -5.17 15.39
C GLU A 206 -13.54 -5.02 13.97
N LYS A 207 -14.75 -4.49 13.84
CA LYS A 207 -15.43 -4.38 12.55
C LYS A 207 -14.61 -3.59 11.51
N ASN A 208 -13.94 -2.52 11.94
CA ASN A 208 -13.25 -1.56 11.08
C ASN A 208 -11.80 -1.33 11.47
N SER A 209 -11.26 -2.15 12.37
CA SER A 209 -9.90 -1.98 12.87
C SER A 209 -9.31 -3.28 13.43
N VAL A 210 -7.99 -3.27 13.59
CA VAL A 210 -7.24 -4.31 14.31
C VAL A 210 -6.29 -3.64 15.27
N THR A 211 -6.18 -4.15 16.49
CA THR A 211 -5.15 -3.79 17.48
C THR A 211 -4.21 -4.98 17.63
N ILE A 212 -2.91 -4.76 17.45
CA ILE A 212 -1.88 -5.79 17.50
C ILE A 212 -0.97 -5.47 18.67
N TYR A 213 -0.70 -6.47 19.50
CA TYR A 213 0.15 -6.31 20.66
C TYR A 213 1.59 -6.74 20.36
N PRO A 214 2.60 -6.07 20.94
CA PRO A 214 3.99 -6.48 20.81
C PRO A 214 4.21 -7.91 21.26
N GLY A 215 5.12 -8.62 20.59
CA GLY A 215 5.45 -9.99 20.94
C GLY A 215 6.61 -10.53 20.12
N VAL A 216 7.03 -11.72 20.47
CA VAL A 216 8.06 -12.45 19.71
C VAL A 216 7.37 -13.50 18.87
N PRO A 217 7.36 -13.34 17.52
CA PRO A 217 6.77 -14.33 16.62
C PRO A 217 7.46 -15.70 16.77
N LYS A 218 6.68 -16.75 16.61
CA LYS A 218 7.12 -18.15 16.69
C LYS A 218 7.08 -18.79 15.32
N ASP A 219 7.98 -19.74 15.09
CA ASP A 219 8.06 -20.51 13.87
C ASP A 219 6.70 -21.08 13.47
N SER A 220 6.35 -20.91 12.20
CA SER A 220 5.05 -21.32 11.68
C SER A 220 5.03 -21.33 10.15
N VAL A 221 3.90 -21.76 9.60
CA VAL A 221 3.57 -21.66 8.18
C VAL A 221 2.46 -20.61 8.03
N ILE A 222 2.67 -19.62 7.17
CA ILE A 222 1.67 -18.60 6.82
C ILE A 222 0.81 -19.11 5.67
N HIS A 223 -0.50 -19.10 5.85
CA HIS A 223 -1.45 -19.37 4.77
C HIS A 223 -1.71 -18.08 4.00
N THR A 224 -1.61 -18.15 2.68
CA THR A 224 -1.67 -16.96 1.82
C THR A 224 -3.08 -16.59 1.36
N TYR A 225 -4.03 -17.51 1.41
CA TYR A 225 -5.41 -17.31 0.95
C TYR A 225 -5.52 -16.87 -0.51
N ASP A 226 -4.55 -17.23 -1.35
CA ASP A 226 -4.39 -16.73 -2.73
C ASP A 226 -4.30 -15.18 -2.80
N ASP A 227 -3.87 -14.55 -1.70
CA ASP A 227 -3.69 -13.10 -1.59
C ASP A 227 -2.19 -12.76 -1.56
N HIS A 228 -1.72 -12.19 -2.65
CA HIS A 228 -0.32 -11.79 -2.84
C HIS A 228 0.20 -10.85 -1.75
N ARG A 229 -0.68 -9.99 -1.17
CA ARG A 229 -0.28 -9.07 -0.11
C ARG A 229 -0.04 -9.78 1.21
N VAL A 230 -0.78 -10.85 1.49
CA VAL A 230 -0.53 -11.70 2.68
C VAL A 230 0.84 -12.35 2.56
N ALA A 231 1.14 -12.97 1.42
CA ALA A 231 2.43 -13.61 1.19
C ALA A 231 3.60 -12.63 1.34
N MET A 232 3.54 -11.48 0.66
CA MET A 232 4.62 -10.49 0.68
C MET A 232 4.78 -9.81 2.04
N ALA A 233 3.69 -9.46 2.71
CA ALA A 233 3.74 -8.78 4.00
C ALA A 233 4.32 -9.69 5.10
N PHE A 234 3.79 -10.92 5.24
CA PHE A 234 4.29 -11.81 6.29
C PHE A 234 5.70 -12.35 6.02
N ALA A 235 6.15 -12.38 4.76
CA ALA A 235 7.55 -12.67 4.47
C ALA A 235 8.51 -11.64 5.12
N VAL A 236 8.08 -10.37 5.27
CA VAL A 236 8.84 -9.34 6.01
C VAL A 236 9.02 -9.76 7.48
N THR A 237 7.97 -10.29 8.13
CA THR A 237 8.06 -10.77 9.52
C THR A 237 9.15 -11.83 9.69
N GLY A 238 9.30 -12.70 8.68
CA GLY A 238 10.28 -13.79 8.66
C GLY A 238 11.74 -13.33 8.78
N LEU A 239 12.07 -12.09 8.42
CA LEU A 239 13.44 -11.56 8.56
C LEU A 239 13.96 -11.51 10.01
N ARG A 240 13.08 -11.65 10.98
CA ARG A 240 13.42 -11.67 12.41
C ARG A 240 12.97 -12.96 13.12
N MET A 241 12.75 -14.03 12.35
CA MET A 241 12.41 -15.35 12.84
C MET A 241 13.48 -16.35 12.44
N GLU A 242 13.63 -17.44 13.20
CA GLU A 242 14.52 -18.52 12.82
C GLU A 242 13.98 -19.30 11.64
N HIS A 243 12.65 -19.52 11.62
CA HIS A 243 11.97 -20.20 10.52
C HIS A 243 10.56 -19.68 10.32
N LEU A 244 10.26 -19.26 9.09
CA LEU A 244 8.91 -18.93 8.62
C LEU A 244 8.72 -19.47 7.21
N GLU A 245 7.69 -20.26 7.00
CA GLU A 245 7.30 -20.77 5.69
C GLU A 245 6.11 -19.99 5.13
N ILE A 246 6.12 -19.67 3.85
CA ILE A 246 4.98 -19.11 3.11
C ILE A 246 4.40 -20.23 2.26
N GLU A 247 3.15 -20.63 2.49
CA GLU A 247 2.51 -21.81 1.89
C GLU A 247 2.48 -21.75 0.35
N ASP A 248 2.07 -20.61 -0.21
CA ASP A 248 2.08 -20.36 -1.66
C ASP A 248 2.71 -19.02 -1.99
N PRO A 249 4.04 -18.96 -2.17
CA PRO A 249 4.71 -17.74 -2.57
C PRO A 249 4.40 -17.30 -4.00
N MET A 250 3.88 -18.23 -4.85
CA MET A 250 3.62 -17.94 -6.25
C MET A 250 2.34 -17.13 -6.49
N CYS A 251 1.48 -16.97 -5.49
CA CYS A 251 0.34 -16.05 -5.57
C CYS A 251 0.77 -14.59 -5.84
N CYS A 252 2.05 -14.24 -5.59
CA CYS A 252 2.64 -12.93 -5.91
C CYS A 252 2.82 -12.65 -7.41
N LYS A 253 2.73 -13.64 -8.29
CA LYS A 253 2.91 -13.48 -9.76
C LYS A 253 2.00 -12.42 -10.36
N LYS A 254 0.85 -12.18 -9.75
CA LYS A 254 -0.13 -11.20 -10.21
C LYS A 254 0.41 -9.76 -10.20
N THR A 255 1.26 -9.41 -9.23
CA THR A 255 1.69 -8.02 -8.98
C THR A 255 3.20 -7.85 -8.90
N PHE A 256 3.92 -8.80 -8.34
CA PHE A 256 5.37 -8.73 -8.17
C PHE A 256 5.99 -10.14 -8.33
N PRO A 257 6.14 -10.65 -9.57
CA PRO A 257 6.61 -12.01 -9.83
C PRO A 257 7.96 -12.35 -9.20
N GLU A 258 8.89 -11.36 -9.17
CA GLU A 258 10.27 -11.55 -8.68
C GLU A 258 10.44 -11.23 -7.18
N TYR A 259 9.34 -11.05 -6.42
CA TYR A 259 9.42 -10.59 -5.04
C TYR A 259 10.31 -11.47 -4.16
N PHE A 260 10.09 -12.79 -4.19
CA PHE A 260 10.85 -13.74 -3.38
C PHE A 260 12.30 -13.91 -3.85
N GLU A 261 12.57 -13.79 -5.16
CA GLU A 261 13.93 -13.77 -5.69
C GLU A 261 14.70 -12.55 -5.18
N LYS A 262 14.05 -11.37 -5.16
CA LYS A 262 14.64 -10.14 -4.63
C LYS A 262 14.83 -10.19 -3.11
N LEU A 263 13.88 -10.79 -2.39
CA LEU A 263 13.99 -10.98 -0.95
C LEU A 263 15.19 -11.88 -0.62
N ASP A 264 15.33 -13.00 -1.32
CA ASP A 264 16.46 -13.93 -1.15
C ASP A 264 17.82 -13.24 -1.40
N ALA A 265 17.90 -12.45 -2.49
CA ALA A 265 19.10 -11.69 -2.81
C ALA A 265 19.49 -10.60 -1.79
N ILE A 266 18.54 -10.15 -0.96
CA ILE A 266 18.80 -9.18 0.11
C ILE A 266 19.26 -9.90 1.39
N CYS A 267 18.79 -11.13 1.63
CA CYS A 267 19.10 -11.91 2.82
C CYS A 267 20.48 -12.59 2.78
N HIS A 268 21.06 -12.74 1.59
CA HIS A 268 22.34 -13.42 1.29
C HIS A 268 23.33 -12.48 0.61
#